data_2eef99c92f7ac661ac5af83fe1561116
#
_entry.id   2eef99c92f7ac661ac5af83fe1561116
#
_cell.length_a   1.000
_cell.length_b   1.000
_cell.length_c   1.000
_cell.angle_alpha   90.00
_cell.angle_beta   90.00
_cell.angle_gamma   90.00
#
_symmetry.space_group_name_H-M   'P 1'
#
loop_
_entity.id
_entity.type
_entity.pdbx_description
1 polymer ?
#
loop_
_entity_poly.entity_id
_entity_poly.type
_entity_poly.pdbx_seq_one_letter_code
_entity_poly.pdbx_strand_id
1 'polypeptide(L)'
;MNILVVNYRDRLHPAAGGAEKHLHRIFSLVAEAGHKVVLLTTSFPGCKARETVDGIQVVRKGGDLLFQLTVAMNVRKLDREFNFDVVVEDLNKLPLFTPFLIKKPVLVQMHHLWRGSIFHEAAFPIAFVVWAFERMIPWFYRKQPFVVVSPSTKRELEEIGIDEDRISVIYNGSDDEPDDVASEMLAEADGSQSSTPYFLWLSRVHRYKGIWTALEAFEKFAENHPDVRLVVAGDGPLLKKIPAWLSERGLADRVELLGFVSPEKKRALLQNAVALLQTSFKEGWGLTVVEAAKLGTTTIACDVPGLRDSVRNGETGLLFPVGDAHTCAQEMDRLYSDDDLRTRLSAAAKSYAGEFRWDTAAEKTLDLLQDAVIERQVGGAGE
;
A
#
# COMPACT_ATOMS: atom_id res chain seq x y z
N MET A 1 -27.03 -1.93 -1.32
CA MET A 1 -26.77 -0.59 -0.74
C MET A 1 -26.21 0.34 -1.78
N ASN A 2 -26.40 1.65 -1.60
CA ASN A 2 -25.72 2.70 -2.33
C ASN A 2 -24.58 3.24 -1.46
N ILE A 3 -23.35 3.08 -1.88
CA ILE A 3 -22.15 3.37 -1.08
C ILE A 3 -21.40 4.55 -1.72
N LEU A 4 -21.11 5.59 -0.95
CA LEU A 4 -20.20 6.65 -1.36
C LEU A 4 -18.82 6.35 -0.79
N VAL A 5 -17.81 6.26 -1.64
CA VAL A 5 -16.41 6.23 -1.25
C VAL A 5 -15.78 7.57 -1.57
N VAL A 6 -15.02 8.14 -0.65
CA VAL A 6 -14.32 9.41 -0.84
C VAL A 6 -12.83 9.19 -0.65
N ASN A 7 -12.06 9.37 -1.70
CA ASN A 7 -10.60 9.25 -1.69
C ASN A 7 -9.96 10.30 -2.60
N TYR A 8 -8.74 10.71 -2.28
CA TYR A 8 -8.00 11.69 -3.10
C TYR A 8 -7.81 11.24 -4.55
N ARG A 9 -7.60 9.96 -4.81
CA ARG A 9 -7.27 9.44 -6.13
C ARG A 9 -8.02 8.15 -6.44
N ASP A 10 -8.27 7.90 -7.71
CA ASP A 10 -8.66 6.60 -8.21
C ASP A 10 -7.45 5.87 -8.84
N ARG A 11 -7.65 4.60 -9.23
CA ARG A 11 -6.56 3.78 -9.78
C ARG A 11 -5.98 4.26 -11.11
N LEU A 12 -6.72 5.09 -11.87
CA LEU A 12 -6.24 5.64 -13.15
C LEU A 12 -5.42 6.93 -12.97
N HIS A 13 -5.36 7.47 -11.75
CA HIS A 13 -4.57 8.66 -11.47
C HIS A 13 -3.07 8.35 -11.64
N PRO A 14 -2.28 9.21 -12.34
CA PRO A 14 -0.84 8.96 -12.58
C PRO A 14 0.00 8.73 -11.31
N ALA A 15 -0.45 9.26 -10.16
CA ALA A 15 0.21 9.08 -8.87
C ALA A 15 -0.50 8.05 -7.96
N ALA A 16 -1.33 7.17 -8.54
CA ALA A 16 -1.95 6.07 -7.80
C ALA A 16 -0.92 5.12 -7.19
N GLY A 17 -1.28 4.48 -6.09
CA GLY A 17 -0.40 3.56 -5.36
C GLY A 17 -1.18 2.42 -4.70
N GLY A 18 -0.63 1.90 -3.59
CA GLY A 18 -1.23 0.77 -2.87
C GLY A 18 -2.60 1.05 -2.28
N ALA A 19 -2.85 2.27 -1.80
CA ALA A 19 -4.14 2.66 -1.24
C ALA A 19 -5.25 2.66 -2.31
N GLU A 20 -4.97 3.21 -3.50
CA GLU A 20 -5.89 3.21 -4.61
C GLU A 20 -6.14 1.79 -5.16
N LYS A 21 -5.11 0.93 -5.18
CA LYS A 21 -5.26 -0.49 -5.52
C LYS A 21 -6.17 -1.20 -4.51
N HIS A 22 -5.94 -1.01 -3.22
CA HIS A 22 -6.77 -1.54 -2.14
C HIS A 22 -8.24 -1.14 -2.32
N LEU A 23 -8.50 0.16 -2.45
CA LEU A 23 -9.85 0.69 -2.61
C LEU A 23 -10.56 0.05 -3.81
N HIS A 24 -9.92 0.06 -4.98
CA HIS A 24 -10.54 -0.48 -6.19
C HIS A 24 -10.77 -2.00 -6.10
N ARG A 25 -9.84 -2.77 -5.51
CA ARG A 25 -10.01 -4.22 -5.35
C ARG A 25 -11.18 -4.58 -4.44
N ILE A 26 -11.31 -3.91 -3.30
CA ILE A 26 -12.43 -4.15 -2.37
C ILE A 26 -13.75 -3.72 -3.00
N PHE A 27 -13.83 -2.48 -3.49
CA PHE A 27 -15.09 -1.91 -3.93
C PHE A 27 -15.55 -2.38 -5.32
N SER A 28 -14.67 -2.96 -6.16
CA SER A 28 -15.08 -3.70 -7.35
C SER A 28 -15.82 -4.98 -6.96
N LEU A 29 -15.29 -5.76 -6.02
CA LEU A 29 -15.97 -6.96 -5.52
C LEU A 29 -17.30 -6.64 -4.82
N VAL A 30 -17.36 -5.55 -4.07
CA VAL A 30 -18.62 -5.06 -3.49
C VAL A 30 -19.62 -4.66 -4.58
N ALA A 31 -19.18 -4.06 -5.69
CA ALA A 31 -20.03 -3.74 -6.83
C ALA A 31 -20.49 -5.01 -7.57
N GLU A 32 -19.64 -6.00 -7.76
CA GLU A 32 -19.95 -7.31 -8.32
C GLU A 32 -20.99 -8.06 -7.47
N ALA A 33 -20.97 -7.88 -6.14
CA ALA A 33 -21.98 -8.40 -5.21
C ALA A 33 -23.34 -7.68 -5.30
N GLY A 34 -23.52 -6.76 -6.27
CA GLY A 34 -24.78 -6.09 -6.57
C GLY A 34 -25.01 -4.77 -5.81
N HIS A 35 -23.99 -4.22 -5.16
CA HIS A 35 -24.07 -2.92 -4.51
C HIS A 35 -23.66 -1.80 -5.48
N LYS A 36 -24.27 -0.63 -5.33
CA LYS A 36 -23.93 0.55 -6.11
C LYS A 36 -22.82 1.33 -5.41
N VAL A 37 -21.65 1.40 -6.02
CA VAL A 37 -20.50 2.13 -5.50
C VAL A 37 -20.24 3.37 -6.33
N VAL A 38 -20.14 4.52 -5.68
CA VAL A 38 -19.74 5.79 -6.27
C VAL A 38 -18.47 6.29 -5.58
N LEU A 39 -17.41 6.55 -6.34
CA LEU A 39 -16.15 7.10 -5.84
C LEU A 39 -16.05 8.58 -6.20
N LEU A 40 -16.02 9.45 -5.18
CA LEU A 40 -15.66 10.87 -5.35
C LEU A 40 -14.15 11.04 -5.17
N THR A 41 -13.48 11.59 -6.18
CA THR A 41 -12.02 11.73 -6.22
C THR A 41 -11.59 13.00 -6.96
N THR A 42 -10.29 13.31 -6.93
CA THR A 42 -9.71 14.45 -7.65
C THR A 42 -9.62 14.22 -9.16
N SER A 43 -9.55 15.29 -9.92
CA SER A 43 -9.30 15.25 -11.35
C SER A 43 -7.81 15.31 -11.67
N PHE A 44 -7.43 14.75 -12.81
CA PHE A 44 -6.08 14.82 -13.35
C PHE A 44 -6.12 15.12 -14.85
N PRO A 45 -5.03 15.61 -15.47
CA PRO A 45 -5.01 15.93 -16.90
C PRO A 45 -5.43 14.75 -17.77
N GLY A 46 -6.39 14.98 -18.68
CA GLY A 46 -6.90 13.97 -19.60
C GLY A 46 -7.95 13.01 -19.02
N CYS A 47 -8.31 13.11 -17.75
CA CYS A 47 -9.35 12.26 -17.16
C CYS A 47 -10.76 12.65 -17.61
N LYS A 48 -11.67 11.69 -17.64
CA LYS A 48 -13.11 11.97 -17.76
C LYS A 48 -13.66 12.40 -16.39
N ALA A 49 -14.58 13.37 -16.39
CA ALA A 49 -15.23 13.84 -15.16
C ALA A 49 -16.10 12.76 -14.48
N ARG A 50 -16.66 11.86 -15.29
CA ARG A 50 -17.42 10.68 -14.81
C ARG A 50 -17.16 9.51 -15.75
N GLU A 51 -16.88 8.35 -15.18
CA GLU A 51 -16.78 7.07 -15.91
C GLU A 51 -16.97 5.90 -14.94
N THR A 52 -17.21 4.71 -15.48
CA THR A 52 -17.22 3.49 -14.69
C THR A 52 -15.85 2.81 -14.84
N VAL A 53 -15.22 2.51 -13.71
CA VAL A 53 -13.94 1.80 -13.64
C VAL A 53 -14.13 0.62 -12.68
N ASP A 54 -13.92 -0.61 -13.15
CA ASP A 54 -14.08 -1.83 -12.36
C ASP A 54 -15.45 -1.93 -11.65
N GLY A 55 -16.55 -1.57 -12.32
CA GLY A 55 -17.89 -1.55 -11.74
C GLY A 55 -18.19 -0.35 -10.82
N ILE A 56 -17.19 0.45 -10.47
CA ILE A 56 -17.32 1.64 -9.61
C ILE A 56 -17.62 2.87 -10.47
N GLN A 57 -18.65 3.66 -10.10
CA GLN A 57 -18.94 4.93 -10.73
C GLN A 57 -18.00 6.01 -10.19
N VAL A 58 -16.97 6.37 -10.94
CA VAL A 58 -15.98 7.37 -10.55
C VAL A 58 -16.45 8.76 -10.94
N VAL A 59 -16.48 9.67 -9.97
CA VAL A 59 -16.80 11.09 -10.14
C VAL A 59 -15.57 11.91 -9.77
N ARG A 60 -14.90 12.50 -10.76
CA ARG A 60 -13.68 13.30 -10.57
C ARG A 60 -14.01 14.77 -10.53
N LYS A 61 -13.56 15.45 -9.48
CA LYS A 61 -13.78 16.89 -9.29
C LYS A 61 -12.62 17.53 -8.53
N GLY A 62 -12.32 18.78 -8.88
CA GLY A 62 -11.27 19.55 -8.22
C GLY A 62 -9.88 18.97 -8.39
N GLY A 63 -8.95 19.42 -7.59
CA GLY A 63 -7.55 18.96 -7.56
C GLY A 63 -7.11 18.63 -6.14
N ASP A 64 -5.92 18.05 -6.01
CA ASP A 64 -5.36 17.54 -4.74
C ASP A 64 -5.30 18.59 -3.61
N LEU A 65 -4.98 19.85 -3.95
CA LEU A 65 -4.68 20.87 -2.94
C LEU A 65 -5.89 21.30 -2.10
N LEU A 66 -7.08 21.31 -2.69
CA LEU A 66 -8.32 21.78 -2.06
C LEU A 66 -9.41 20.70 -2.09
N PHE A 67 -9.03 19.44 -2.00
CA PHE A 67 -9.98 18.34 -2.11
C PHE A 67 -11.01 18.34 -0.99
N GLN A 68 -10.66 18.79 0.23
CA GLN A 68 -11.62 18.96 1.33
C GLN A 68 -12.77 19.90 0.95
N LEU A 69 -12.48 21.01 0.28
CA LEU A 69 -13.52 21.91 -0.21
C LEU A 69 -14.36 21.27 -1.32
N THR A 70 -13.72 20.50 -2.20
CA THR A 70 -14.42 19.73 -3.24
C THR A 70 -15.39 18.73 -2.61
N VAL A 71 -14.99 18.01 -1.58
CA VAL A 71 -15.84 17.09 -0.82
C VAL A 71 -17.00 17.85 -0.19
N ALA A 72 -16.73 18.94 0.54
CA ALA A 72 -17.74 19.75 1.20
C ALA A 72 -18.82 20.28 0.24
N MET A 73 -18.44 20.69 -0.97
CA MET A 73 -19.38 21.21 -1.97
C MET A 73 -20.17 20.13 -2.71
N ASN A 74 -19.66 18.91 -2.78
CA ASN A 74 -20.23 17.89 -3.67
C ASN A 74 -20.87 16.71 -2.94
N VAL A 75 -20.48 16.36 -1.71
CA VAL A 75 -20.99 15.16 -1.02
C VAL A 75 -22.52 15.19 -0.89
N ARG A 76 -23.11 16.33 -0.48
CA ARG A 76 -24.58 16.47 -0.37
C ARG A 76 -25.30 16.49 -1.73
N LYS A 77 -24.64 16.94 -2.79
CA LYS A 77 -25.21 16.92 -4.15
C LYS A 77 -25.26 15.50 -4.68
N LEU A 78 -24.20 14.74 -4.44
CA LEU A 78 -24.11 13.33 -4.80
C LEU A 78 -25.09 12.49 -3.97
N ASP A 79 -25.28 12.80 -2.68
CA ASP A 79 -26.28 12.11 -1.86
C ASP A 79 -27.70 12.31 -2.40
N ARG A 80 -28.06 13.53 -2.85
CA ARG A 80 -29.36 13.78 -3.49
C ARG A 80 -29.52 13.04 -4.83
N GLU A 81 -28.43 12.83 -5.57
CA GLU A 81 -28.43 12.13 -6.85
C GLU A 81 -28.51 10.61 -6.69
N PHE A 82 -27.78 10.05 -5.73
CA PHE A 82 -27.58 8.61 -5.60
C PHE A 82 -28.28 7.98 -4.40
N ASN A 83 -28.74 8.79 -3.44
CA ASN A 83 -29.37 8.36 -2.19
C ASN A 83 -28.53 7.31 -1.45
N PHE A 84 -27.37 7.71 -0.95
CA PHE A 84 -26.43 6.82 -0.28
C PHE A 84 -27.00 6.25 1.03
N ASP A 85 -26.65 5.02 1.34
CA ASP A 85 -26.94 4.37 2.61
C ASP A 85 -25.78 4.58 3.61
N VAL A 86 -24.54 4.59 3.12
CA VAL A 86 -23.31 4.68 3.91
C VAL A 86 -22.22 5.41 3.14
N VAL A 87 -21.29 6.01 3.87
CA VAL A 87 -20.10 6.69 3.32
C VAL A 87 -18.83 6.00 3.86
N VAL A 88 -17.87 5.79 2.98
CA VAL A 88 -16.49 5.39 3.34
C VAL A 88 -15.58 6.58 3.09
N GLU A 89 -14.93 7.05 4.14
CA GLU A 89 -13.88 8.06 4.05
C GLU A 89 -12.52 7.38 4.10
N ASP A 90 -11.79 7.36 2.98
CA ASP A 90 -10.42 6.88 2.93
C ASP A 90 -9.46 8.00 3.36
N LEU A 91 -9.02 7.92 4.62
CA LEU A 91 -8.23 8.94 5.28
C LEU A 91 -6.74 8.71 5.04
N ASN A 92 -6.23 9.27 3.92
CA ASN A 92 -4.85 9.04 3.49
C ASN A 92 -3.85 10.11 3.94
N LYS A 93 -4.29 11.36 4.16
CA LYS A 93 -3.41 12.50 4.51
C LYS A 93 -4.06 13.41 5.53
N LEU A 94 -5.11 14.11 5.10
CA LEU A 94 -5.86 15.05 5.92
C LEU A 94 -7.31 14.60 6.00
N PRO A 95 -7.99 14.81 7.13
CA PRO A 95 -9.41 14.59 7.27
C PRO A 95 -10.22 15.23 6.15
N LEU A 96 -11.21 14.50 5.62
CA LEU A 96 -12.17 15.01 4.64
C LEU A 96 -13.46 15.48 5.31
N PHE A 97 -13.60 15.23 6.62
CA PHE A 97 -14.67 15.70 7.49
C PHE A 97 -16.07 15.24 7.08
N THR A 98 -16.19 14.11 6.41
CA THR A 98 -17.49 13.62 5.91
C THR A 98 -18.57 13.48 7.01
N PRO A 99 -18.24 13.11 8.30
CA PRO A 99 -19.25 13.05 9.36
C PRO A 99 -19.96 14.37 9.65
N PHE A 100 -19.31 15.51 9.35
CA PHE A 100 -19.91 16.85 9.52
C PHE A 100 -20.67 17.33 8.28
N LEU A 101 -20.46 16.67 7.14
CA LEU A 101 -21.00 17.08 5.85
C LEU A 101 -22.29 16.35 5.48
N ILE A 102 -22.46 15.11 5.94
CA ILE A 102 -23.59 14.25 5.56
C ILE A 102 -24.13 13.50 6.79
N LYS A 103 -25.47 13.37 6.83
CA LYS A 103 -26.15 12.65 7.92
C LYS A 103 -26.32 11.15 7.55
N LYS A 104 -25.26 10.48 7.19
CA LYS A 104 -25.23 9.03 6.89
C LYS A 104 -24.19 8.37 7.79
N PRO A 105 -24.26 7.06 8.04
CA PRO A 105 -23.15 6.34 8.68
C PRO A 105 -21.86 6.56 7.92
N VAL A 106 -20.74 6.72 8.63
CA VAL A 106 -19.41 6.88 8.02
C VAL A 106 -18.49 5.82 8.59
N LEU A 107 -17.87 5.05 7.70
CA LEU A 107 -16.76 4.15 8.00
C LEU A 107 -15.46 4.85 7.58
N VAL A 108 -14.48 4.90 8.47
CA VAL A 108 -13.17 5.53 8.18
C VAL A 108 -12.15 4.45 7.83
N GLN A 109 -11.67 4.46 6.61
CA GLN A 109 -10.56 3.61 6.17
C GLN A 109 -9.24 4.31 6.46
N MET A 110 -8.28 3.63 7.12
CA MET A 110 -6.96 4.16 7.41
C MET A 110 -5.87 3.16 7.02
N HIS A 111 -4.91 3.60 6.20
CA HIS A 111 -3.79 2.75 5.78
C HIS A 111 -2.61 2.84 6.74
N HIS A 112 -2.27 4.02 7.21
CA HIS A 112 -1.22 4.28 8.20
C HIS A 112 -1.30 5.72 8.69
N LEU A 113 -0.72 5.99 9.84
CA LEU A 113 -0.46 7.34 10.33
C LEU A 113 0.97 7.75 9.96
N TRP A 114 1.16 8.98 9.51
CA TRP A 114 2.49 9.52 9.23
C TRP A 114 3.29 9.80 10.50
N ARG A 115 2.61 10.30 11.53
CA ARG A 115 3.24 10.67 12.81
C ARG A 115 4.49 11.56 12.57
N GLY A 116 5.59 11.27 13.25
CA GLY A 116 6.85 12.01 13.08
C GLY A 116 7.55 11.81 11.72
N SER A 117 7.24 10.72 10.99
CA SER A 117 7.88 10.45 9.70
C SER A 117 7.56 11.48 8.63
N ILE A 118 6.44 12.20 8.75
CA ILE A 118 6.07 13.27 7.81
C ILE A 118 7.11 14.40 7.73
N PHE A 119 7.83 14.66 8.81
CA PHE A 119 8.88 15.69 8.83
C PHE A 119 10.12 15.33 7.99
N HIS A 120 10.26 14.08 7.59
CA HIS A 120 11.30 13.65 6.65
C HIS A 120 10.84 13.72 5.18
N GLU A 121 9.52 13.86 4.93
CA GLU A 121 8.95 13.81 3.57
C GLU A 121 8.46 15.17 3.06
N ALA A 122 8.00 16.04 3.94
CA ALA A 122 7.42 17.32 3.58
C ALA A 122 8.13 18.50 4.25
N ALA A 123 8.04 19.68 3.66
CA ALA A 123 8.50 20.92 4.27
C ALA A 123 7.78 21.15 5.61
N PHE A 124 8.51 21.70 6.60
CA PHE A 124 8.04 21.84 7.98
C PHE A 124 6.61 22.37 8.14
N PRO A 125 6.16 23.44 7.44
CA PRO A 125 4.78 23.92 7.60
C PRO A 125 3.73 22.88 7.21
N ILE A 126 3.96 22.14 6.13
CA ILE A 126 3.03 21.10 5.64
C ILE A 126 3.08 19.90 6.58
N ALA A 127 4.28 19.47 6.97
CA ALA A 127 4.49 18.38 7.91
C ALA A 127 3.79 18.65 9.26
N PHE A 128 3.90 19.86 9.78
CA PHE A 128 3.24 20.26 11.02
C PHE A 128 1.73 20.22 10.92
N VAL A 129 1.15 20.69 9.80
CA VAL A 129 -0.30 20.63 9.56
C VAL A 129 -0.79 19.19 9.54
N VAL A 130 -0.15 18.28 8.78
CA VAL A 130 -0.52 16.87 8.74
C VAL A 130 -0.42 16.23 10.11
N TRP A 131 0.70 16.43 10.81
CA TRP A 131 0.92 15.91 12.15
C TRP A 131 -0.12 16.41 13.19
N ALA A 132 -0.48 17.70 13.11
CA ALA A 132 -1.48 18.26 14.01
C ALA A 132 -2.88 17.69 13.72
N PHE A 133 -3.27 17.56 12.47
CA PHE A 133 -4.55 16.96 12.09
C PHE A 133 -4.64 15.49 12.46
N GLU A 134 -3.55 14.72 12.34
CA GLU A 134 -3.54 13.33 12.81
C GLU A 134 -3.85 13.22 14.31
N ARG A 135 -3.28 14.11 15.13
CA ARG A 135 -3.57 14.13 16.58
C ARG A 135 -5.00 14.55 16.92
N MET A 136 -5.69 15.22 15.99
CA MET A 136 -7.07 15.65 16.17
C MET A 136 -8.09 14.64 15.63
N ILE A 137 -7.65 13.55 14.99
CA ILE A 137 -8.52 12.49 14.45
C ILE A 137 -9.51 11.98 15.51
N PRO A 138 -9.12 11.66 16.78
CA PRO A 138 -10.06 11.19 17.80
C PRO A 138 -11.16 12.18 18.11
N TRP A 139 -10.88 13.46 17.95
CA TRP A 139 -11.85 14.51 18.19
C TRP A 139 -12.82 14.72 17.03
N PHE A 140 -12.34 14.62 15.77
CA PHE A 140 -13.16 14.75 14.57
C PHE A 140 -14.03 13.50 14.31
N TYR A 141 -13.54 12.30 14.65
CA TYR A 141 -14.20 11.02 14.35
C TYR A 141 -14.59 10.28 15.63
N ARG A 142 -15.24 11.00 16.56
CA ARG A 142 -15.56 10.51 17.93
C ARG A 142 -16.41 9.25 17.99
N LYS A 143 -17.27 9.02 16.98
CA LYS A 143 -18.26 7.93 16.98
C LYS A 143 -18.12 7.01 15.76
N GLN A 144 -17.18 7.29 14.89
CA GLN A 144 -17.03 6.54 13.66
C GLN A 144 -16.22 5.27 13.87
N PRO A 145 -16.64 4.14 13.27
CA PRO A 145 -15.83 2.94 13.19
C PRO A 145 -14.65 3.17 12.22
N PHE A 146 -13.54 2.52 12.52
CA PHE A 146 -12.32 2.55 11.72
C PHE A 146 -12.02 1.16 11.15
N VAL A 147 -11.55 1.13 9.91
CA VAL A 147 -10.93 -0.04 9.30
C VAL A 147 -9.47 0.26 9.03
N VAL A 148 -8.60 -0.61 9.48
CA VAL A 148 -7.15 -0.50 9.27
C VAL A 148 -6.61 -1.75 8.60
N VAL A 149 -5.48 -1.61 7.93
CA VAL A 149 -4.89 -2.68 7.13
C VAL A 149 -3.91 -3.58 7.90
N SER A 150 -3.59 -3.23 9.15
CA SER A 150 -2.65 -3.99 9.96
C SER A 150 -2.84 -3.79 11.46
N PRO A 151 -2.42 -4.76 12.30
CA PRO A 151 -2.39 -4.61 13.76
C PRO A 151 -1.53 -3.43 14.24
N SER A 152 -0.44 -3.15 13.54
CA SER A 152 0.40 -1.98 13.87
C SER A 152 -0.35 -0.67 13.65
N THR A 153 -1.13 -0.54 12.58
CA THR A 153 -1.97 0.65 12.36
C THR A 153 -3.09 0.75 13.40
N LYS A 154 -3.66 -0.38 13.84
CA LYS A 154 -4.62 -0.43 14.97
C LYS A 154 -3.98 0.17 16.22
N ARG A 155 -2.82 -0.33 16.64
CA ARG A 155 -2.08 0.19 17.81
C ARG A 155 -1.75 1.69 17.67
N GLU A 156 -1.36 2.15 16.49
CA GLU A 156 -1.11 3.58 16.23
C GLU A 156 -2.37 4.44 16.45
N LEU A 157 -3.57 3.95 16.10
CA LEU A 157 -4.85 4.64 16.36
C LEU A 157 -5.22 4.61 17.85
N GLU A 158 -5.02 3.49 18.54
CA GLU A 158 -5.23 3.38 19.99
C GLU A 158 -4.32 4.36 20.75
N GLU A 159 -3.06 4.49 20.36
CA GLU A 159 -2.10 5.42 20.97
C GLU A 159 -2.49 6.90 20.81
N ILE A 160 -3.26 7.26 19.80
CA ILE A 160 -3.78 8.63 19.64
C ILE A 160 -5.16 8.81 20.29
N GLY A 161 -5.77 7.74 20.88
CA GLY A 161 -7.00 7.80 21.67
C GLY A 161 -8.27 7.36 20.93
N ILE A 162 -8.18 6.51 19.93
CA ILE A 162 -9.34 5.81 19.37
C ILE A 162 -9.57 4.53 20.18
N ASP A 163 -10.80 4.28 20.60
CA ASP A 163 -11.18 3.10 21.37
C ASP A 163 -11.00 1.82 20.54
N GLU A 164 -10.49 0.76 21.15
CA GLU A 164 -10.14 -0.51 20.49
C GLU A 164 -11.34 -1.17 19.79
N ASP A 165 -12.52 -1.12 20.43
CA ASP A 165 -13.77 -1.70 19.94
C ASP A 165 -14.30 -1.04 18.65
N ARG A 166 -13.79 0.14 18.32
CA ARG A 166 -14.11 0.88 17.10
C ARG A 166 -13.15 0.61 15.95
N ILE A 167 -12.10 -0.22 16.14
CA ILE A 167 -11.06 -0.45 15.16
C ILE A 167 -11.07 -1.89 14.70
N SER A 168 -11.46 -2.13 13.46
CA SER A 168 -11.42 -3.43 12.80
C SER A 168 -10.18 -3.56 11.92
N VAL A 169 -9.47 -4.68 12.02
CA VAL A 169 -8.33 -4.99 11.16
C VAL A 169 -8.81 -5.83 9.99
N ILE A 170 -8.68 -5.31 8.77
CA ILE A 170 -8.93 -6.02 7.51
C ILE A 170 -7.66 -5.96 6.68
N TYR A 171 -6.97 -7.08 6.57
CA TYR A 171 -5.74 -7.17 5.79
C TYR A 171 -5.99 -6.97 4.30
N ASN A 172 -5.05 -6.32 3.64
CA ASN A 172 -5.06 -6.23 2.18
C ASN A 172 -4.83 -7.62 1.59
N GLY A 173 -5.62 -7.96 0.60
CA GLY A 173 -5.37 -9.13 -0.22
C GLY A 173 -4.18 -8.94 -1.17
N SER A 174 -3.81 -10.00 -1.83
CA SER A 174 -3.02 -9.93 -3.04
C SER A 174 -3.77 -10.62 -4.18
N ASP A 175 -3.46 -10.25 -5.41
CA ASP A 175 -4.12 -10.85 -6.56
C ASP A 175 -3.82 -12.35 -6.60
N ASP A 176 -4.87 -13.16 -6.79
CA ASP A 176 -4.70 -14.58 -7.05
C ASP A 176 -4.10 -14.75 -8.44
N GLU A 177 -3.24 -15.73 -8.58
CA GLU A 177 -2.60 -16.03 -9.84
C GLU A 177 -3.53 -16.83 -10.73
N PRO A 178 -3.61 -16.56 -12.05
CA PRO A 178 -4.05 -17.56 -13.00
C PRO A 178 -3.00 -18.67 -13.02
N ASP A 179 -3.37 -19.86 -12.60
CA ASP A 179 -2.44 -20.98 -12.40
C ASP A 179 -1.71 -21.46 -13.66
N ASP A 180 -2.17 -21.12 -14.87
CA ASP A 180 -1.71 -21.79 -16.09
C ASP A 180 -1.18 -20.91 -17.25
N VAL A 181 -1.41 -19.61 -17.27
CA VAL A 181 -1.05 -18.81 -18.47
C VAL A 181 0.31 -18.11 -18.37
N ALA A 182 0.85 -17.99 -17.16
CA ALA A 182 2.05 -17.19 -16.93
C ALA A 182 3.36 -17.91 -17.19
N SER A 183 3.42 -19.23 -17.05
CA SER A 183 4.66 -20.00 -17.28
C SER A 183 5.04 -20.08 -18.76
N GLU A 184 4.07 -20.17 -19.68
CA GLU A 184 4.33 -20.25 -21.13
C GLU A 184 4.65 -18.87 -21.73
N MET A 185 3.94 -17.81 -21.34
CA MET A 185 4.22 -16.45 -21.84
C MET A 185 5.52 -15.85 -21.30
N LEU A 186 5.98 -16.26 -20.11
CA LEU A 186 7.25 -15.80 -19.53
C LEU A 186 8.47 -16.47 -20.21
N ALA A 187 8.32 -17.68 -20.74
CA ALA A 187 9.36 -18.35 -21.50
C ALA A 187 9.59 -17.72 -22.90
N GLU A 188 8.55 -17.10 -23.46
CA GLU A 188 8.64 -16.47 -24.78
C GLU A 188 9.04 -14.98 -24.75
N ALA A 189 8.79 -14.27 -23.64
CA ALA A 189 8.99 -12.81 -23.54
C ALA A 189 10.42 -12.40 -23.15
N ASP A 190 11.28 -13.30 -22.71
CA ASP A 190 12.65 -12.96 -22.29
C ASP A 190 13.69 -13.89 -22.89
N GLY A 191 14.11 -13.59 -24.11
CA GLY A 191 15.29 -14.21 -24.76
C GLY A 191 16.62 -13.91 -24.05
N SER A 192 16.59 -13.34 -22.84
CA SER A 192 17.74 -13.13 -21.96
C SER A 192 17.39 -13.52 -20.53
N GLN A 193 17.28 -14.80 -20.23
CA GLN A 193 17.51 -15.26 -18.85
C GLN A 193 18.97 -14.96 -18.50
N SER A 194 19.20 -13.77 -17.95
CA SER A 194 20.45 -13.54 -17.23
C SER A 194 20.47 -14.54 -16.09
N SER A 195 21.34 -15.54 -16.19
CA SER A 195 21.57 -16.56 -15.15
C SER A 195 22.15 -15.95 -13.85
N THR A 196 22.34 -14.65 -13.83
CA THR A 196 22.94 -13.90 -12.74
C THR A 196 21.91 -13.68 -11.63
N PRO A 197 22.13 -14.19 -10.41
CA PRO A 197 21.23 -13.98 -9.29
C PRO A 197 21.13 -12.50 -8.92
N TYR A 198 19.94 -12.07 -8.44
CA TYR A 198 19.73 -10.68 -8.06
C TYR A 198 18.83 -10.53 -6.85
N PHE A 199 19.07 -9.47 -6.08
CA PHE A 199 18.10 -8.92 -5.15
C PHE A 199 17.22 -7.89 -5.86
N LEU A 200 15.94 -7.82 -5.48
CA LEU A 200 14.98 -6.90 -6.08
C LEU A 200 14.58 -5.81 -5.08
N TRP A 201 14.71 -4.55 -5.49
CA TRP A 201 14.05 -3.44 -4.82
C TRP A 201 12.91 -2.94 -5.72
N LEU A 202 11.66 -3.02 -5.24
CA LEU A 202 10.47 -2.71 -6.03
C LEU A 202 9.56 -1.76 -5.26
N SER A 203 9.58 -0.47 -5.60
CA SER A 203 8.76 0.55 -4.97
C SER A 203 8.78 1.88 -5.75
N ARG A 204 7.93 2.84 -5.35
CA ARG A 204 8.10 4.23 -5.79
C ARG A 204 9.44 4.77 -5.28
N VAL A 205 10.22 5.41 -6.16
CA VAL A 205 11.58 5.91 -5.81
C VAL A 205 11.48 7.24 -5.06
N HIS A 206 10.90 7.17 -3.84
CA HIS A 206 10.72 8.27 -2.90
C HIS A 206 11.63 8.09 -1.68
N ARG A 207 11.89 9.19 -0.96
CA ARG A 207 12.81 9.18 0.18
C ARG A 207 12.40 8.19 1.27
N TYR A 208 11.11 8.18 1.65
CA TYR A 208 10.62 7.31 2.72
C TYR A 208 10.62 5.82 2.35
N LYS A 209 10.80 5.49 1.08
CA LYS A 209 10.94 4.10 0.61
C LYS A 209 12.36 3.54 0.78
N GLY A 210 13.32 4.38 1.20
CA GLY A 210 14.62 3.95 1.66
C GLY A 210 15.54 3.40 0.58
N ILE A 211 15.45 3.87 -0.66
CA ILE A 211 16.30 3.39 -1.76
C ILE A 211 17.80 3.51 -1.43
N TRP A 212 18.22 4.57 -0.74
CA TRP A 212 19.62 4.75 -0.39
C TRP A 212 20.12 3.66 0.57
N THR A 213 19.30 3.24 1.55
CA THR A 213 19.64 2.11 2.43
C THR A 213 19.82 0.80 1.65
N ALA A 214 18.98 0.55 0.63
CA ALA A 214 19.12 -0.63 -0.23
C ALA A 214 20.43 -0.58 -1.06
N LEU A 215 20.73 0.60 -1.63
CA LEU A 215 21.95 0.80 -2.43
C LEU A 215 23.22 0.68 -1.58
N GLU A 216 23.26 1.28 -0.39
CA GLU A 216 24.36 1.19 0.56
C GLU A 216 24.54 -0.24 1.12
N ALA A 217 23.45 -0.96 1.34
CA ALA A 217 23.51 -2.36 1.73
C ALA A 217 24.06 -3.22 0.61
N PHE A 218 23.60 -3.00 -0.62
CA PHE A 218 24.11 -3.73 -1.77
C PHE A 218 25.59 -3.42 -2.05
N GLU A 219 26.04 -2.19 -1.89
CA GLU A 219 27.47 -1.82 -2.00
C GLU A 219 28.34 -2.72 -1.11
N LYS A 220 27.97 -2.85 0.18
CA LYS A 220 28.69 -3.70 1.15
C LYS A 220 28.61 -5.19 0.81
N PHE A 221 27.42 -5.67 0.43
CA PHE A 221 27.21 -7.07 0.04
C PHE A 221 28.00 -7.42 -1.22
N ALA A 222 28.05 -6.53 -2.20
CA ALA A 222 28.71 -6.74 -3.49
C ALA A 222 30.24 -6.88 -3.41
N GLU A 223 30.88 -6.43 -2.32
CA GLU A 223 32.31 -6.60 -2.08
C GLU A 223 32.71 -8.09 -2.06
N ASN A 224 31.86 -8.95 -1.50
CA ASN A 224 32.12 -10.38 -1.36
C ASN A 224 31.41 -11.25 -2.41
N HIS A 225 30.47 -10.68 -3.16
CA HIS A 225 29.61 -11.41 -4.13
C HIS A 225 29.64 -10.76 -5.51
N PRO A 226 30.73 -10.92 -6.29
CA PRO A 226 30.91 -10.24 -7.58
C PRO A 226 29.89 -10.62 -8.64
N ASP A 227 29.23 -11.77 -8.53
CA ASP A 227 28.31 -12.32 -9.52
C ASP A 227 26.83 -11.97 -9.26
N VAL A 228 26.51 -11.22 -8.19
CA VAL A 228 25.14 -10.88 -7.84
C VAL A 228 24.81 -9.45 -8.29
N ARG A 229 23.59 -9.20 -8.68
CA ARG A 229 23.08 -7.89 -9.10
C ARG A 229 22.01 -7.35 -8.12
N LEU A 230 21.80 -6.03 -8.16
CA LEU A 230 20.60 -5.41 -7.62
C LEU A 230 19.72 -4.90 -8.78
N VAL A 231 18.47 -5.32 -8.80
CA VAL A 231 17.47 -4.78 -9.72
C VAL A 231 16.59 -3.79 -8.97
N VAL A 232 16.50 -2.57 -9.49
CA VAL A 232 15.67 -1.49 -8.95
C VAL A 232 14.54 -1.23 -9.93
N ALA A 233 13.31 -1.54 -9.55
CA ALA A 233 12.12 -1.31 -10.34
C ALA A 233 11.19 -0.30 -9.66
N GLY A 234 10.72 0.68 -10.42
CA GLY A 234 9.85 1.75 -9.98
C GLY A 234 10.32 3.13 -10.43
N ASP A 235 9.43 4.10 -10.32
CA ASP A 235 9.69 5.48 -10.72
C ASP A 235 9.51 6.46 -9.54
N GLY A 236 10.12 7.63 -9.65
CA GLY A 236 10.01 8.67 -8.65
C GLY A 236 11.14 9.71 -8.70
N PRO A 237 11.02 10.76 -7.88
CA PRO A 237 11.90 11.93 -7.97
C PRO A 237 13.38 11.63 -7.70
N LEU A 238 13.69 10.55 -6.97
CA LEU A 238 15.08 10.18 -6.66
C LEU A 238 15.74 9.34 -7.76
N LEU A 239 14.98 8.74 -8.68
CA LEU A 239 15.53 7.85 -9.71
C LEU A 239 16.66 8.52 -10.51
N LYS A 240 16.51 9.79 -10.86
CA LYS A 240 17.51 10.55 -11.63
C LYS A 240 18.83 10.79 -10.90
N LYS A 241 18.87 10.62 -9.56
CA LYS A 241 20.08 10.82 -8.75
C LYS A 241 20.90 9.54 -8.60
N ILE A 242 20.30 8.38 -8.82
CA ILE A 242 20.94 7.06 -8.59
C ILE A 242 22.12 6.83 -9.53
N PRO A 243 22.07 7.11 -10.86
CA PRO A 243 23.19 6.83 -11.75
C PRO A 243 24.51 7.50 -11.36
N ALA A 244 24.46 8.76 -10.93
CA ALA A 244 25.67 9.46 -10.47
C ALA A 244 26.26 8.80 -9.22
N TRP A 245 25.42 8.44 -8.25
CA TRP A 245 25.81 7.76 -7.02
C TRP A 245 26.46 6.41 -7.30
N LEU A 246 25.91 5.62 -8.26
CA LEU A 246 26.45 4.33 -8.69
C LEU A 246 27.80 4.46 -9.38
N SER A 247 27.94 5.45 -10.26
CA SER A 247 29.19 5.71 -10.98
C SER A 247 30.34 6.06 -10.04
N GLU A 248 30.08 6.91 -9.03
CA GLU A 248 31.07 7.29 -8.02
C GLU A 248 31.60 6.09 -7.20
N ARG A 249 30.84 4.97 -7.13
CA ARG A 249 31.15 3.77 -6.34
C ARG A 249 31.52 2.55 -7.18
N GLY A 250 31.58 2.69 -8.51
CA GLY A 250 31.89 1.58 -9.41
C GLY A 250 30.80 0.50 -9.46
N LEU A 251 29.54 0.85 -9.18
CA LEU A 251 28.42 -0.08 -9.14
C LEU A 251 27.49 0.01 -10.36
N ALA A 252 27.85 0.82 -11.36
CA ALA A 252 26.99 1.07 -12.53
C ALA A 252 26.62 -0.21 -13.31
N ASP A 253 27.53 -1.16 -13.40
CA ASP A 253 27.31 -2.45 -14.10
C ASP A 253 26.67 -3.53 -13.21
N ARG A 254 26.47 -3.23 -11.93
CA ARG A 254 25.95 -4.15 -10.91
C ARG A 254 24.52 -3.84 -10.48
N VAL A 255 24.03 -2.63 -10.77
CA VAL A 255 22.70 -2.17 -10.40
C VAL A 255 21.92 -1.82 -11.65
N GLU A 256 20.85 -2.56 -11.90
CA GLU A 256 19.96 -2.34 -13.04
C GLU A 256 18.77 -1.46 -12.63
N LEU A 257 18.56 -0.33 -13.34
CA LEU A 257 17.47 0.62 -13.08
C LEU A 257 16.41 0.47 -14.16
N LEU A 258 15.27 -0.14 -13.85
CA LEU A 258 14.22 -0.46 -14.83
C LEU A 258 13.16 0.66 -14.98
N GLY A 259 13.09 1.59 -14.03
CA GLY A 259 11.96 2.52 -14.02
C GLY A 259 10.63 1.81 -13.75
N PHE A 260 9.54 2.36 -14.27
CA PHE A 260 8.22 1.73 -14.17
C PHE A 260 8.17 0.44 -15.00
N VAL A 261 7.65 -0.62 -14.42
CA VAL A 261 7.53 -1.94 -15.06
C VAL A 261 6.06 -2.36 -15.18
N SER A 262 5.75 -3.14 -16.22
CA SER A 262 4.41 -3.72 -16.38
C SER A 262 4.08 -4.72 -15.27
N PRO A 263 2.80 -5.05 -15.03
CA PRO A 263 2.40 -6.08 -14.06
C PRO A 263 3.08 -7.43 -14.31
N GLU A 264 3.20 -7.84 -15.57
CA GLU A 264 3.83 -9.10 -15.99
C GLU A 264 5.34 -9.10 -15.67
N LYS A 265 6.04 -8.01 -16.02
CA LYS A 265 7.48 -7.85 -15.72
C LYS A 265 7.70 -7.78 -14.21
N LYS A 266 6.84 -7.07 -13.47
CA LYS A 266 6.86 -7.03 -12.00
C LYS A 266 6.78 -8.45 -11.41
N ARG A 267 5.85 -9.26 -11.91
CA ARG A 267 5.67 -10.64 -11.46
C ARG A 267 6.93 -11.48 -11.71
N ALA A 268 7.46 -11.44 -12.94
CA ALA A 268 8.69 -12.16 -13.29
C ALA A 268 9.87 -11.75 -12.40
N LEU A 269 10.02 -10.45 -12.14
CA LEU A 269 11.07 -9.93 -11.25
C LEU A 269 10.91 -10.42 -9.81
N LEU A 270 9.68 -10.44 -9.28
CA LEU A 270 9.43 -10.96 -7.93
C LEU A 270 9.69 -12.46 -7.85
N GLN A 271 9.27 -13.24 -8.83
CA GLN A 271 9.38 -14.69 -8.82
C GLN A 271 10.83 -15.19 -8.90
N ASN A 272 11.71 -14.46 -9.59
CA ASN A 272 13.09 -14.90 -9.87
C ASN A 272 14.14 -14.23 -8.97
N ALA A 273 13.73 -13.33 -8.07
CA ALA A 273 14.66 -12.68 -7.14
C ALA A 273 15.13 -13.62 -6.03
N VAL A 274 16.38 -13.47 -5.58
CA VAL A 274 16.90 -14.11 -4.37
C VAL A 274 16.06 -13.70 -3.15
N ALA A 275 15.76 -12.41 -3.04
CA ALA A 275 14.84 -11.84 -2.07
C ALA A 275 14.38 -10.44 -2.52
N LEU A 276 13.22 -10.02 -2.01
CA LEU A 276 12.77 -8.64 -2.08
C LEU A 276 13.44 -7.81 -0.97
N LEU A 277 13.97 -6.64 -1.31
CA LEU A 277 14.45 -5.65 -0.33
C LEU A 277 13.37 -4.58 -0.11
N GLN A 278 12.83 -4.51 1.10
CA GLN A 278 11.80 -3.54 1.47
C GLN A 278 12.35 -2.60 2.56
N THR A 279 13.05 -1.58 2.14
CA THR A 279 13.82 -0.68 3.01
C THR A 279 13.05 0.57 3.44
N SER A 280 11.72 0.54 3.36
CA SER A 280 10.84 1.67 3.68
C SER A 280 10.92 2.07 5.15
N PHE A 281 10.96 3.37 5.44
CA PHE A 281 10.92 3.92 6.79
C PHE A 281 9.50 4.01 7.36
N LYS A 282 8.48 3.90 6.51
CA LYS A 282 7.07 3.86 6.87
C LYS A 282 6.29 3.03 5.86
N GLU A 283 5.49 2.10 6.39
CA GLU A 283 4.53 1.29 5.64
C GLU A 283 3.28 1.03 6.50
N GLY A 284 2.13 0.92 5.85
CA GLY A 284 0.90 0.46 6.51
C GLY A 284 0.77 -1.06 6.53
N TRP A 285 1.24 -1.73 5.45
CA TRP A 285 1.16 -3.18 5.28
C TRP A 285 2.33 -3.74 4.47
N GLY A 286 2.63 -3.18 3.31
CA GLY A 286 3.62 -3.72 2.38
C GLY A 286 3.02 -4.69 1.36
N LEU A 287 2.12 -4.21 0.51
CA LEU A 287 1.52 -5.04 -0.55
C LEU A 287 2.57 -5.79 -1.39
N THR A 288 3.69 -5.16 -1.72
CA THR A 288 4.77 -5.79 -2.50
C THR A 288 5.40 -6.99 -1.76
N VAL A 289 5.44 -6.95 -0.41
CA VAL A 289 5.89 -8.09 0.41
C VAL A 289 4.96 -9.28 0.24
N VAL A 290 3.66 -9.05 0.32
CA VAL A 290 2.65 -10.12 0.16
C VAL A 290 2.66 -10.67 -1.27
N GLU A 291 2.82 -9.79 -2.27
CA GLU A 291 2.95 -10.18 -3.68
C GLU A 291 4.21 -11.05 -3.92
N ALA A 292 5.37 -10.68 -3.33
CA ALA A 292 6.59 -11.48 -3.39
C ALA A 292 6.40 -12.85 -2.71
N ALA A 293 5.83 -12.83 -1.52
CA ALA A 293 5.58 -14.03 -0.72
C ALA A 293 4.67 -15.04 -1.45
N LYS A 294 3.58 -14.57 -2.10
CA LYS A 294 2.72 -15.44 -2.93
C LYS A 294 3.49 -16.12 -4.06
N LEU A 295 4.45 -15.44 -4.63
CA LEU A 295 5.33 -15.97 -5.69
C LEU A 295 6.46 -16.86 -5.15
N GLY A 296 6.53 -17.08 -3.84
CA GLY A 296 7.56 -17.89 -3.21
C GLY A 296 8.89 -17.16 -3.01
N THR A 297 8.87 -15.83 -2.97
CA THR A 297 10.07 -15.01 -2.74
C THR A 297 9.99 -14.38 -1.36
N THR A 298 11.00 -14.66 -0.53
CA THR A 298 11.13 -14.09 0.81
C THR A 298 11.54 -12.62 0.76
N THR A 299 11.44 -11.91 1.89
CA THR A 299 11.72 -10.48 1.98
C THR A 299 12.72 -10.18 3.10
N ILE A 300 13.66 -9.28 2.82
CA ILE A 300 14.44 -8.56 3.82
C ILE A 300 13.82 -7.17 3.99
N ALA A 301 13.31 -6.84 5.16
CA ALA A 301 12.54 -5.62 5.37
C ALA A 301 13.03 -4.80 6.57
N CYS A 302 12.84 -3.48 6.50
CA CYS A 302 12.99 -2.62 7.67
C CYS A 302 12.01 -3.03 8.78
N ASP A 303 12.47 -3.01 10.04
CA ASP A 303 11.66 -3.25 11.22
C ASP A 303 10.81 -2.01 11.57
N VAL A 304 9.76 -1.79 10.79
CA VAL A 304 8.78 -0.71 10.97
C VAL A 304 7.37 -1.26 11.08
N PRO A 305 6.44 -0.50 11.70
CA PRO A 305 5.02 -0.85 11.69
C PRO A 305 4.52 -1.18 10.28
N GLY A 306 3.65 -2.17 10.15
CA GLY A 306 3.16 -2.67 8.87
C GLY A 306 4.09 -3.68 8.20
N LEU A 307 5.40 -3.42 8.06
CA LEU A 307 6.34 -4.44 7.59
C LEU A 307 6.56 -5.54 8.61
N ARG A 308 6.60 -5.20 9.90
CA ARG A 308 6.63 -6.16 11.01
C ARG A 308 5.40 -7.05 11.06
N ASP A 309 4.26 -6.58 10.53
CA ASP A 309 3.03 -7.36 10.45
C ASP A 309 3.00 -8.25 9.19
N SER A 310 3.60 -7.82 8.08
CA SER A 310 3.64 -8.58 6.82
C SER A 310 4.85 -9.51 6.71
N VAL A 311 5.92 -9.29 7.52
CA VAL A 311 7.11 -10.13 7.62
C VAL A 311 7.30 -10.60 9.05
N ARG A 312 7.17 -11.90 9.29
CA ARG A 312 7.50 -12.53 10.56
C ARG A 312 8.99 -12.83 10.61
N ASN A 313 9.74 -12.09 11.45
CA ASN A 313 11.19 -12.17 11.49
C ASN A 313 11.70 -13.58 11.79
N GLY A 314 12.57 -14.12 10.95
CA GLY A 314 13.14 -15.48 11.05
C GLY A 314 12.16 -16.60 10.67
N GLU A 315 10.90 -16.29 10.34
CA GLU A 315 9.85 -17.24 9.95
C GLU A 315 9.46 -17.07 8.46
N THR A 316 9.04 -15.87 8.04
CA THR A 316 8.63 -15.60 6.65
C THR A 316 9.57 -14.65 5.92
N GLY A 317 10.55 -14.08 6.60
CA GLY A 317 11.56 -13.17 6.08
C GLY A 317 12.47 -12.70 7.19
N LEU A 318 13.30 -11.71 6.90
CA LEU A 318 14.25 -11.14 7.85
C LEU A 318 13.98 -9.65 8.04
N LEU A 319 14.07 -9.18 9.29
CA LEU A 319 13.93 -7.78 9.63
C LEU A 319 15.25 -7.17 10.07
N PHE A 320 15.50 -5.93 9.68
CA PHE A 320 16.68 -5.16 10.07
C PHE A 320 16.29 -3.77 10.58
N PRO A 321 17.10 -3.12 11.44
CA PRO A 321 16.80 -1.79 11.97
C PRO A 321 16.70 -0.72 10.88
N VAL A 322 15.82 0.26 11.07
CA VAL A 322 15.57 1.34 10.11
C VAL A 322 16.85 2.08 9.77
N GLY A 323 17.17 2.16 8.48
CA GLY A 323 18.35 2.87 7.97
C GLY A 323 19.69 2.15 8.18
N ASP A 324 19.69 0.97 8.78
CA ASP A 324 20.90 0.20 9.01
C ASP A 324 21.27 -0.64 7.76
N ALA A 325 21.99 -0.01 6.84
CA ALA A 325 22.48 -0.65 5.63
C ALA A 325 23.47 -1.79 5.92
N HIS A 326 24.19 -1.74 7.07
CA HIS A 326 25.12 -2.79 7.43
C HIS A 326 24.40 -4.09 7.79
N THR A 327 23.43 -4.03 8.69
CA THR A 327 22.60 -5.18 9.05
C THR A 327 21.81 -5.69 7.85
N CYS A 328 21.29 -4.80 6.99
CA CYS A 328 20.65 -5.22 5.74
C CYS A 328 21.60 -6.04 4.85
N ALA A 329 22.85 -5.60 4.68
CA ALA A 329 23.86 -6.34 3.93
C ALA A 329 24.18 -7.71 4.55
N GLN A 330 24.24 -7.80 5.88
CA GLN A 330 24.42 -9.08 6.59
C GLN A 330 23.26 -10.04 6.33
N GLU A 331 22.03 -9.56 6.34
CA GLU A 331 20.87 -10.40 6.05
C GLU A 331 20.80 -10.79 4.56
N MET A 332 21.29 -9.94 3.64
CA MET A 332 21.48 -10.30 2.24
C MET A 332 22.51 -11.44 2.10
N ASP A 333 23.66 -11.33 2.75
CA ASP A 333 24.70 -12.36 2.77
C ASP A 333 24.18 -13.69 3.33
N ARG A 334 23.44 -13.61 4.44
CA ARG A 334 22.84 -14.78 5.09
C ARG A 334 21.86 -15.52 4.19
N LEU A 335 20.95 -14.80 3.49
CA LEU A 335 20.00 -15.43 2.57
C LEU A 335 20.64 -15.93 1.29
N TYR A 336 21.70 -15.28 0.83
CA TYR A 336 22.41 -15.69 -0.38
C TYR A 336 23.26 -16.93 -0.15
N SER A 337 23.92 -17.02 1.02
CA SER A 337 24.85 -18.10 1.36
C SER A 337 24.16 -19.33 1.96
N ASP A 338 22.91 -19.23 2.43
CA ASP A 338 22.15 -20.32 3.07
C ASP A 338 20.88 -20.62 2.28
N ASP A 339 20.97 -21.57 1.33
CA ASP A 339 19.85 -22.00 0.49
C ASP A 339 18.73 -22.66 1.28
N ASP A 340 19.05 -23.39 2.34
CA ASP A 340 18.06 -24.05 3.20
C ASP A 340 17.23 -23.01 3.97
N LEU A 341 17.90 -22.01 4.53
CA LEU A 341 17.24 -20.87 5.17
C LEU A 341 16.31 -20.14 4.18
N ARG A 342 16.84 -19.80 3.00
CA ARG A 342 16.06 -19.10 1.97
C ARG A 342 14.84 -19.90 1.55
N THR A 343 14.99 -21.18 1.28
CA THR A 343 13.90 -22.09 0.90
C THR A 343 12.84 -22.18 1.99
N ARG A 344 13.25 -22.34 3.23
CA ARG A 344 12.36 -22.43 4.40
C ARG A 344 11.56 -21.13 4.59
N LEU A 345 12.23 -19.98 4.55
CA LEU A 345 11.56 -18.68 4.70
C LEU A 345 10.59 -18.41 3.55
N SER A 346 10.98 -18.73 2.32
CA SER A 346 10.14 -18.56 1.13
C SER A 346 8.87 -19.43 1.18
N ALA A 347 8.99 -20.69 1.58
CA ALA A 347 7.86 -21.59 1.75
C ALA A 347 6.90 -21.11 2.84
N ALA A 348 7.43 -20.68 3.99
CA ALA A 348 6.62 -20.13 5.07
C ALA A 348 5.95 -18.78 4.67
N ALA A 349 6.67 -17.92 3.93
CA ALA A 349 6.13 -16.67 3.40
C ALA A 349 4.95 -16.94 2.45
N LYS A 350 5.09 -17.90 1.53
CA LYS A 350 4.04 -18.29 0.59
C LYS A 350 2.79 -18.79 1.32
N SER A 351 2.98 -19.66 2.32
CA SER A 351 1.88 -20.15 3.16
C SER A 351 1.15 -19.00 3.88
N TYR A 352 1.91 -18.11 4.51
CA TYR A 352 1.36 -16.96 5.22
C TYR A 352 0.62 -15.98 4.28
N ALA A 353 1.18 -15.71 3.10
CA ALA A 353 0.54 -14.86 2.11
C ALA A 353 -0.78 -15.43 1.55
N GLY A 354 -0.96 -16.75 1.61
CA GLY A 354 -2.21 -17.44 1.23
C GLY A 354 -3.41 -17.04 2.08
N GLU A 355 -3.19 -16.53 3.30
CA GLU A 355 -4.25 -16.03 4.19
C GLU A 355 -4.85 -14.70 3.72
N PHE A 356 -4.16 -13.96 2.84
CA PHE A 356 -4.51 -12.61 2.45
C PHE A 356 -5.21 -12.58 1.09
N ARG A 357 -6.55 -12.53 1.10
CA ARG A 357 -7.40 -12.59 -0.09
C ARG A 357 -8.27 -11.33 -0.20
N TRP A 358 -8.44 -10.84 -1.42
CA TRP A 358 -9.28 -9.65 -1.67
C TRP A 358 -10.77 -9.94 -1.46
N ASP A 359 -11.25 -11.15 -1.79
CA ASP A 359 -12.63 -11.55 -1.53
C ASP A 359 -12.96 -11.50 -0.04
N THR A 360 -12.14 -12.11 0.81
CA THR A 360 -12.29 -12.06 2.27
C THR A 360 -12.24 -10.63 2.82
N ALA A 361 -11.37 -9.77 2.25
CA ALA A 361 -11.31 -8.38 2.65
C ALA A 361 -12.57 -7.61 2.24
N ALA A 362 -13.11 -7.88 1.04
CA ALA A 362 -14.34 -7.26 0.56
C ALA A 362 -15.56 -7.71 1.36
N GLU A 363 -15.70 -9.01 1.67
CA GLU A 363 -16.75 -9.55 2.52
C GLU A 363 -16.76 -8.90 3.90
N LYS A 364 -15.62 -8.89 4.60
CA LYS A 364 -15.50 -8.23 5.91
C LYS A 364 -15.80 -6.73 5.87
N THR A 365 -15.38 -6.06 4.80
CA THR A 365 -15.70 -4.63 4.62
C THR A 365 -17.20 -4.43 4.41
N LEU A 366 -17.84 -5.30 3.64
CA LEU A 366 -19.28 -5.25 3.38
C LEU A 366 -20.09 -5.49 4.67
N ASP A 367 -19.67 -6.46 5.50
CA ASP A 367 -20.30 -6.73 6.80
C ASP A 367 -20.28 -5.48 7.68
N LEU A 368 -19.12 -4.82 7.82
CA LEU A 368 -19.00 -3.59 8.60
C LEU A 368 -19.85 -2.43 8.06
N LEU A 369 -20.01 -2.35 6.73
CA LEU A 369 -20.88 -1.34 6.12
C LEU A 369 -22.35 -1.63 6.41
N GLN A 370 -22.77 -2.89 6.42
CA GLN A 370 -24.13 -3.31 6.76
C GLN A 370 -24.41 -3.04 8.23
N ASP A 371 -23.50 -3.39 9.13
CA ASP A 371 -23.61 -3.13 10.57
C ASP A 371 -23.77 -1.64 10.86
N ALA A 372 -22.95 -0.78 10.23
CA ALA A 372 -23.06 0.66 10.38
C ALA A 372 -24.40 1.24 9.91
N VAL A 373 -25.04 0.65 8.90
CA VAL A 373 -26.37 1.04 8.43
C VAL A 373 -27.45 0.58 9.43
N ILE A 374 -27.35 -0.65 9.94
CA ILE A 374 -28.31 -1.23 10.89
C ILE A 374 -28.29 -0.47 12.23
N GLU A 375 -27.11 -0.25 12.80
CA GLU A 375 -26.95 0.47 14.07
C GLU A 375 -27.60 1.86 14.03
N ARG A 376 -27.46 2.54 12.91
CA ARG A 376 -28.10 3.84 12.73
C ARG A 376 -29.62 3.78 12.64
N GLN A 377 -30.16 2.74 12.00
CA GLN A 377 -31.62 2.57 11.92
C GLN A 377 -32.21 2.30 13.29
N VAL A 378 -31.53 1.50 14.11
CA VAL A 378 -31.96 1.18 15.49
C VAL A 378 -31.76 2.38 16.42
N GLY A 379 -30.62 3.07 16.36
CA GLY A 379 -30.33 4.24 17.18
C GLY A 379 -31.17 5.48 16.85
N GLY A 380 -31.59 5.66 15.58
CA GLY A 380 -32.43 6.75 15.15
C GLY A 380 -33.93 6.57 15.44
N ALA A 381 -34.37 5.37 15.87
CA ALA A 381 -35.74 5.12 16.28
C ALA A 381 -36.00 5.46 17.77
N GLY A 382 -34.94 5.86 18.51
CA GLY A 382 -34.98 6.20 19.93
C GLY A 382 -34.83 7.69 20.27
N GLU A 383 -34.64 8.57 19.27
CA GLU A 383 -34.66 10.02 19.41
C GLU A 383 -35.93 10.61 18.70
#